data_a52d478bd3902c2fe0b2458d3bb5d486
#
_entry.id   a52d478bd3902c2fe0b2458d3bb5d486
#
_cell.length_a   1.000
_cell.length_b   1.000
_cell.length_c   1.000
_cell.angle_alpha   90.00
_cell.angle_beta   90.00
_cell.angle_gamma   90.00
#
_symmetry.space_group_name_H-M   'P 1'
#
loop_
_entity.id
_entity.type
_entity.pdbx_description
1 polymer ?
#
loop_
_entity_poly.entity_id
_entity_poly.type
_entity_poly.pdbx_seq_one_letter_code
_entity_poly.pdbx_strand_id
1 'polypeptide(L)'
;YHDAVNGAGMGVHGSITYDIGEMFAFKRSVSEKLRSGIHALLKGAKVDVIEGTAQIAAPGAVDVTGADGAVTRYTAAYILAATGSVNVRPPIPGLELPGVMTSDELLEGADTPYQSIVIIGGGVIGVEFAAFFSQLGCRVTLVEGMANLLPQLDRELGQNLAQILKKQGVEVLTSAMVQSVEQTAGGLCVRLEQKGKELAVTGERVLCAIGRRAYFDGLFAAD
;
A
#
# COMPACT_ATOMS: atom_id res chain seq x y z
N TYR A 1 16.34 13.33 0.39
CA TYR A 1 16.38 13.96 1.73
C TYR A 1 17.45 13.32 2.61
N HIS A 2 17.37 12.00 2.88
CA HIS A 2 18.32 11.28 3.74
C HIS A 2 19.79 11.52 3.33
N ASP A 3 20.12 11.33 2.06
CA ASP A 3 21.49 11.49 1.56
C ASP A 3 21.95 12.95 1.58
N ALA A 4 21.02 13.87 1.33
CA ALA A 4 21.30 15.30 1.38
C ALA A 4 21.49 15.81 2.82
N VAL A 5 20.72 15.31 3.79
CA VAL A 5 20.83 15.70 5.21
C VAL A 5 22.05 15.07 5.87
N ASN A 6 22.36 13.81 5.54
CA ASN A 6 23.48 13.11 6.15
C ASN A 6 24.83 13.43 5.49
N GLY A 7 24.84 14.19 4.40
CA GLY A 7 26.01 14.88 3.84
C GLY A 7 27.23 14.01 3.53
N ALA A 8 27.04 12.71 3.40
CA ALA A 8 28.10 11.70 3.38
C ALA A 8 29.11 11.93 2.25
N GLY A 9 30.05 12.86 2.43
CA GLY A 9 31.22 13.05 1.58
C GLY A 9 30.96 13.67 0.20
N MET A 10 29.73 14.06 -0.12
CA MET A 10 29.37 14.63 -1.42
C MET A 10 29.41 16.17 -1.49
N GLY A 11 29.90 16.84 -0.44
CA GLY A 11 30.00 18.31 -0.42
C GLY A 11 28.65 19.05 -0.40
N VAL A 12 27.56 18.37 -0.03
CA VAL A 12 26.25 19.00 0.13
C VAL A 12 26.15 19.65 1.50
N HIS A 13 25.94 20.96 1.54
CA HIS A 13 25.82 21.75 2.76
C HIS A 13 24.52 22.56 2.72
N GLY A 14 23.79 22.59 3.84
CA GLY A 14 22.54 23.36 3.98
C GLY A 14 21.52 22.66 4.88
N SER A 15 20.43 23.37 5.21
CA SER A 15 19.26 22.78 5.84
C SER A 15 18.24 22.44 4.76
N ILE A 16 17.90 21.16 4.66
CA ILE A 16 16.89 20.66 3.72
C ILE A 16 15.67 20.26 4.53
N THR A 17 14.52 20.78 4.13
CA THR A 17 13.21 20.41 4.70
C THR A 17 12.34 19.82 3.60
N TYR A 18 11.32 19.08 4.00
CA TYR A 18 10.28 18.59 3.09
C TYR A 18 8.91 18.93 3.66
N ASP A 19 7.93 19.07 2.76
CA ASP A 19 6.53 19.21 3.09
C ASP A 19 5.78 17.99 2.56
N ILE A 20 5.16 17.22 3.46
CA ILE A 20 4.46 15.99 3.10
C ILE A 20 3.20 16.29 2.28
N GLY A 21 2.50 17.39 2.56
CA GLY A 21 1.33 17.83 1.82
C GLY A 21 1.66 18.15 0.37
N GLU A 22 2.77 18.87 0.13
CA GLU A 22 3.27 19.15 -1.22
C GLU A 22 3.68 17.88 -1.97
N MET A 23 4.32 16.91 -1.28
CA MET A 23 4.66 15.62 -1.86
C MET A 23 3.40 14.85 -2.31
N PHE A 24 2.35 14.83 -1.49
CA PHE A 24 1.08 14.21 -1.86
C PHE A 24 0.35 14.97 -2.98
N ALA A 25 0.41 16.31 -2.99
CA ALA A 25 -0.12 17.12 -4.08
C ALA A 25 0.60 16.82 -5.41
N PHE A 26 1.93 16.71 -5.38
CA PHE A 26 2.73 16.30 -6.54
C PHE A 26 2.34 14.90 -7.02
N LYS A 27 2.24 13.92 -6.11
CA LYS A 27 1.78 12.57 -6.43
C LYS A 27 0.42 12.59 -7.16
N ARG A 28 -0.57 13.34 -6.62
CA ARG A 28 -1.90 13.46 -7.24
C ARG A 28 -1.82 14.05 -8.64
N SER A 29 -1.00 15.10 -8.84
CA SER A 29 -0.82 15.74 -10.15
C SER A 29 -0.23 14.79 -11.19
N VAL A 30 0.73 13.94 -10.79
CA VAL A 30 1.33 12.92 -11.67
C VAL A 30 0.30 11.85 -12.04
N SER A 31 -0.47 11.35 -11.07
CA SER A 31 -1.52 10.36 -11.32
C SER A 31 -2.59 10.88 -12.28
N GLU A 32 -3.01 12.15 -12.11
CA GLU A 32 -3.98 12.81 -12.99
C GLU A 32 -3.44 12.96 -14.41
N LYS A 33 -2.19 13.37 -14.57
CA LYS A 33 -1.55 13.48 -15.88
C LYS A 33 -1.47 12.12 -16.59
N LEU A 34 -1.13 11.05 -15.87
CA LEU A 34 -1.08 9.71 -16.43
C LEU A 34 -2.47 9.23 -16.84
N ARG A 35 -3.50 9.44 -16.01
CA ARG A 35 -4.88 9.11 -16.30
C ARG A 35 -5.37 9.84 -17.56
N SER A 36 -5.13 11.14 -17.66
CA SER A 36 -5.49 11.95 -18.84
C SER A 36 -4.78 11.44 -20.10
N GLY A 37 -3.52 11.02 -19.98
CA GLY A 37 -2.76 10.41 -21.09
C GLY A 37 -3.40 9.11 -21.57
N ILE A 38 -3.84 8.24 -20.65
CA ILE A 38 -4.53 6.99 -20.99
C ILE A 38 -5.84 7.29 -21.73
N HIS A 39 -6.66 8.24 -21.24
CA HIS A 39 -7.89 8.65 -21.93
C HIS A 39 -7.60 9.14 -23.36
N ALA A 40 -6.54 9.92 -23.56
CA ALA A 40 -6.16 10.39 -24.90
C ALA A 40 -5.76 9.23 -25.84
N LEU A 41 -5.03 8.23 -25.31
CA LEU A 41 -4.65 7.04 -26.07
C LEU A 41 -5.86 6.20 -26.47
N LEU A 42 -6.79 5.95 -25.54
CA LEU A 42 -8.03 5.21 -25.81
C LEU A 42 -8.87 5.90 -26.87
N LYS A 43 -9.04 7.23 -26.75
CA LYS A 43 -9.74 8.03 -27.75
C LYS A 43 -9.07 7.96 -29.12
N GLY A 44 -7.75 8.04 -29.17
CA GLY A 44 -6.97 7.90 -30.41
C GLY A 44 -7.11 6.52 -31.06
N ALA A 45 -7.23 5.48 -30.24
CA ALA A 45 -7.48 4.11 -30.66
C ALA A 45 -8.96 3.82 -31.00
N LYS A 46 -9.85 4.81 -30.89
CA LYS A 46 -11.32 4.68 -31.09
C LYS A 46 -11.94 3.63 -30.14
N VAL A 47 -11.46 3.58 -28.90
CA VAL A 47 -12.04 2.74 -27.85
C VAL A 47 -13.10 3.58 -27.12
N ASP A 48 -14.32 3.05 -27.05
CA ASP A 48 -15.39 3.67 -26.26
C ASP A 48 -15.14 3.42 -24.77
N VAL A 49 -15.10 4.49 -23.98
CA VAL A 49 -14.98 4.44 -22.53
C VAL A 49 -16.36 4.69 -21.94
N ILE A 50 -16.87 3.73 -21.19
CA ILE A 50 -18.20 3.76 -20.60
C ILE A 50 -18.03 3.83 -19.08
N GLU A 51 -18.49 4.93 -18.49
CA GLU A 51 -18.43 5.15 -17.06
C GLU A 51 -19.63 4.49 -16.35
N GLY A 52 -19.36 3.72 -15.29
CA GLY A 52 -20.42 3.07 -14.51
C GLY A 52 -19.93 1.82 -13.77
N THR A 53 -20.86 1.16 -13.09
CA THR A 53 -20.62 -0.13 -12.43
C THR A 53 -21.03 -1.25 -13.36
N ALA A 54 -20.05 -2.06 -13.79
CA ALA A 54 -20.25 -3.16 -14.71
C ALA A 54 -20.53 -4.48 -13.99
N GLN A 55 -21.50 -5.24 -14.51
CA GLN A 55 -21.81 -6.60 -14.10
C GLN A 55 -21.91 -7.52 -15.31
N ILE A 56 -21.26 -8.66 -15.27
CA ILE A 56 -21.37 -9.70 -16.29
C ILE A 56 -22.71 -10.44 -16.07
N ALA A 57 -23.71 -10.12 -16.88
CA ALA A 57 -25.06 -10.64 -16.75
C ALA A 57 -25.23 -12.05 -17.36
N ALA A 58 -24.46 -12.34 -18.41
CA ALA A 58 -24.43 -13.64 -19.10
C ALA A 58 -23.18 -13.75 -19.96
N PRO A 59 -22.85 -14.93 -20.51
CA PRO A 59 -21.78 -15.04 -21.51
C PRO A 59 -22.00 -14.06 -22.66
N GLY A 60 -21.01 -13.21 -22.91
CA GLY A 60 -21.04 -12.19 -23.94
C GLY A 60 -21.91 -10.96 -23.65
N ALA A 61 -22.45 -10.81 -22.44
CA ALA A 61 -23.30 -9.67 -22.05
C ALA A 61 -22.84 -9.03 -20.74
N VAL A 62 -22.70 -7.68 -20.77
CA VAL A 62 -22.33 -6.85 -19.61
C VAL A 62 -23.40 -5.77 -19.42
N ASP A 63 -23.94 -5.69 -18.23
CA ASP A 63 -24.83 -4.61 -17.81
C ASP A 63 -24.00 -3.54 -17.11
N VAL A 64 -24.15 -2.27 -17.51
CA VAL A 64 -23.48 -1.14 -16.88
C VAL A 64 -24.51 -0.22 -16.28
N THR A 65 -24.43 -0.02 -14.96
CA THR A 65 -25.24 0.94 -14.22
C THR A 65 -24.53 2.28 -14.18
N GLY A 66 -25.12 3.28 -14.81
CA GLY A 66 -24.62 4.65 -14.82
C GLY A 66 -24.82 5.38 -13.48
N ALA A 67 -24.27 6.58 -13.34
CA ALA A 67 -24.41 7.41 -12.15
C ALA A 67 -25.89 7.84 -11.88
N ASP A 68 -26.74 7.86 -12.90
CA ASP A 68 -28.17 8.12 -12.83
C ASP A 68 -29.02 6.89 -12.43
N GLY A 69 -28.37 5.74 -12.23
CA GLY A 69 -29.02 4.46 -11.94
C GLY A 69 -29.57 3.74 -13.19
N ALA A 70 -29.46 4.31 -14.39
CA ALA A 70 -29.87 3.65 -15.62
C ALA A 70 -28.96 2.48 -15.96
N VAL A 71 -29.55 1.36 -16.35
CA VAL A 71 -28.80 0.16 -16.76
C VAL A 71 -28.77 0.05 -18.27
N THR A 72 -27.60 -0.02 -18.84
CA THR A 72 -27.41 -0.23 -20.29
C THR A 72 -26.68 -1.55 -20.53
N ARG A 73 -27.21 -2.39 -21.40
CA ARG A 73 -26.61 -3.68 -21.79
C ARG A 73 -25.71 -3.53 -22.99
N TYR A 74 -24.51 -4.05 -22.86
CA TYR A 74 -23.50 -4.16 -23.92
C TYR A 74 -23.24 -5.63 -24.24
N THR A 75 -22.96 -5.94 -25.50
CA THR A 75 -22.63 -7.30 -25.94
C THR A 75 -21.27 -7.32 -26.59
N ALA A 76 -20.50 -8.39 -26.34
CA ALA A 76 -19.17 -8.58 -26.90
C ALA A 76 -18.87 -10.05 -27.13
N ALA A 77 -18.04 -10.37 -28.13
CA ALA A 77 -17.55 -11.72 -28.37
C ALA A 77 -16.62 -12.21 -27.24
N TYR A 78 -15.89 -11.28 -26.63
CA TYR A 78 -14.96 -11.57 -25.52
C TYR A 78 -15.12 -10.50 -24.45
N ILE A 79 -15.05 -10.92 -23.18
CA ILE A 79 -15.06 -10.03 -22.01
C ILE A 79 -13.75 -10.26 -21.26
N LEU A 80 -12.98 -9.19 -21.06
CA LEU A 80 -11.78 -9.19 -20.23
C LEU A 80 -12.10 -8.51 -18.91
N ALA A 81 -12.12 -9.28 -17.81
CA ALA A 81 -12.26 -8.74 -16.46
C ALA A 81 -10.90 -8.20 -15.97
N ALA A 82 -10.79 -6.87 -15.85
CA ALA A 82 -9.60 -6.19 -15.36
C ALA A 82 -9.96 -5.26 -14.18
N THR A 83 -10.70 -5.82 -13.20
CA THR A 83 -11.32 -5.10 -12.09
C THR A 83 -10.37 -4.75 -10.95
N GLY A 84 -9.07 -5.07 -11.10
CA GLY A 84 -8.05 -4.70 -10.14
C GLY A 84 -8.04 -5.56 -8.88
N SER A 85 -7.60 -4.96 -7.77
CA SER A 85 -7.44 -5.64 -6.48
C SER A 85 -7.74 -4.70 -5.32
N VAL A 86 -8.02 -5.28 -4.16
CA VAL A 86 -8.22 -4.58 -2.88
C VAL A 86 -7.28 -5.10 -1.82
N ASN A 87 -6.96 -4.28 -0.83
CA ASN A 87 -6.13 -4.66 0.30
C ASN A 87 -6.80 -5.77 1.12
N VAL A 88 -6.00 -6.68 1.64
CA VAL A 88 -6.44 -7.69 2.60
C VAL A 88 -6.26 -7.16 4.02
N ARG A 89 -7.32 -7.18 4.82
CA ARG A 89 -7.26 -7.05 6.28
C ARG A 89 -7.57 -8.41 6.89
N PRO A 90 -6.57 -9.15 7.39
CA PRO A 90 -6.82 -10.42 8.04
C PRO A 90 -7.55 -10.20 9.37
N PRO A 91 -8.17 -11.25 9.96
CA PRO A 91 -8.90 -11.14 11.21
C PRO A 91 -7.96 -11.07 12.43
N ILE A 92 -7.01 -10.11 12.41
CA ILE A 92 -6.14 -9.79 13.54
C ILE A 92 -6.83 -8.69 14.34
N PRO A 93 -7.08 -8.90 15.66
CA PRO A 93 -7.72 -7.90 16.49
C PRO A 93 -7.00 -6.56 16.45
N GLY A 94 -7.76 -5.48 16.27
CA GLY A 94 -7.27 -4.10 16.28
C GLY A 94 -6.78 -3.56 14.94
N LEU A 95 -6.87 -4.30 13.84
CA LEU A 95 -6.55 -3.74 12.51
C LEU A 95 -7.57 -2.71 12.01
N GLU A 96 -8.72 -2.59 12.67
CA GLU A 96 -9.77 -1.59 12.42
C GLU A 96 -9.61 -0.32 13.27
N LEU A 97 -8.64 -0.28 14.18
CA LEU A 97 -8.42 0.87 15.07
C LEU A 97 -8.01 2.14 14.29
N PRO A 98 -8.41 3.32 14.77
CA PRO A 98 -7.92 4.59 14.22
C PRO A 98 -6.40 4.66 14.22
N GLY A 99 -5.81 5.05 13.07
CA GLY A 99 -4.35 5.09 12.89
C GLY A 99 -3.75 3.80 12.33
N VAL A 100 -4.53 2.71 12.20
CA VAL A 100 -4.20 1.57 11.37
C VAL A 100 -4.73 1.81 9.97
N MET A 101 -3.89 1.71 8.95
CA MET A 101 -4.25 2.02 7.58
C MET A 101 -3.74 0.96 6.60
N THR A 102 -4.37 0.86 5.47
CA THR A 102 -3.90 0.12 4.30
C THR A 102 -3.04 1.03 3.42
N SER A 103 -2.39 0.46 2.40
CA SER A 103 -1.63 1.25 1.43
C SER A 103 -2.48 2.24 0.65
N ASP A 104 -3.72 1.89 0.32
CA ASP A 104 -4.64 2.77 -0.40
C ASP A 104 -5.01 3.98 0.47
N GLU A 105 -5.42 3.75 1.73
CA GLU A 105 -5.72 4.80 2.71
C GLU A 105 -4.52 5.71 2.99
N LEU A 106 -3.32 5.13 3.11
CA LEU A 106 -2.09 5.91 3.31
C LEU A 106 -1.78 6.78 2.10
N LEU A 107 -1.99 6.29 0.88
CA LEU A 107 -1.76 7.05 -0.34
C LEU A 107 -2.81 8.14 -0.59
N GLU A 108 -3.99 8.05 -0.01
CA GLU A 108 -5.04 9.08 -0.15
C GLU A 108 -4.72 10.35 0.63
N GLY A 109 -4.05 10.25 1.77
CA GLY A 109 -3.69 11.46 2.51
C GLY A 109 -2.83 11.24 3.74
N ALA A 110 -1.70 11.95 3.80
CA ALA A 110 -0.98 12.27 5.02
C ALA A 110 -0.79 13.78 5.05
N ASP A 111 -1.37 14.45 6.03
CA ASP A 111 -1.25 15.89 6.18
C ASP A 111 -0.01 16.29 6.99
N THR A 112 0.56 15.34 7.73
CA THR A 112 1.72 15.56 8.60
C THR A 112 2.68 14.38 8.51
N PRO A 113 4.00 14.63 8.64
CA PRO A 113 4.99 13.56 8.73
C PRO A 113 4.77 12.71 9.98
N TYR A 114 4.88 11.39 9.84
CA TYR A 114 4.84 10.49 11.00
C TYR A 114 6.21 10.40 11.67
N GLN A 115 6.22 10.43 13.01
CA GLN A 115 7.45 10.24 13.78
C GLN A 115 7.85 8.77 13.86
N SER A 116 6.86 7.88 13.82
CA SER A 116 7.09 6.44 13.81
C SER A 116 5.94 5.68 13.16
N ILE A 117 6.30 4.61 12.47
CA ILE A 117 5.35 3.71 11.82
C ILE A 117 5.77 2.26 12.02
N VAL A 118 4.79 1.40 12.33
CA VAL A 118 4.94 -0.05 12.27
C VAL A 118 4.30 -0.55 10.98
N ILE A 119 5.05 -1.29 10.18
CA ILE A 119 4.57 -1.86 8.91
C ILE A 119 4.43 -3.37 9.09
N ILE A 120 3.22 -3.88 8.91
CA ILE A 120 2.90 -5.30 9.00
C ILE A 120 2.85 -5.88 7.59
N GLY A 121 3.80 -6.75 7.26
CA GLY A 121 3.98 -7.38 5.95
C GLY A 121 5.25 -6.91 5.26
N GLY A 122 6.18 -7.83 5.03
CA GLY A 122 7.47 -7.60 4.35
C GLY A 122 7.46 -7.94 2.85
N GLY A 123 6.27 -7.89 2.23
CA GLY A 123 6.10 -7.96 0.78
C GLY A 123 6.52 -6.66 0.09
N VAL A 124 6.31 -6.57 -1.25
CA VAL A 124 6.74 -5.42 -2.07
C VAL A 124 6.23 -4.09 -1.49
N ILE A 125 4.93 -4.00 -1.20
CA ILE A 125 4.31 -2.78 -0.65
C ILE A 125 4.96 -2.37 0.67
N GLY A 126 5.13 -3.33 1.60
CA GLY A 126 5.70 -3.02 2.91
C GLY A 126 7.15 -2.57 2.85
N VAL A 127 7.98 -3.18 2.02
CA VAL A 127 9.40 -2.80 1.89
C VAL A 127 9.58 -1.45 1.19
N GLU A 128 8.71 -1.12 0.20
CA GLU A 128 8.72 0.19 -0.46
C GLU A 128 8.37 1.31 0.51
N PHE A 129 7.30 1.14 1.31
CA PHE A 129 6.95 2.12 2.34
C PHE A 129 7.99 2.18 3.47
N ALA A 130 8.60 1.06 3.85
CA ALA A 130 9.69 1.06 4.83
C ALA A 130 10.88 1.89 4.34
N ALA A 131 11.28 1.73 3.09
CA ALA A 131 12.32 2.53 2.47
C ALA A 131 11.92 4.03 2.39
N PHE A 132 10.71 4.32 1.94
CA PHE A 132 10.20 5.69 1.81
C PHE A 132 10.22 6.43 3.17
N PHE A 133 9.59 5.87 4.19
CA PHE A 133 9.48 6.52 5.50
C PHE A 133 10.82 6.64 6.21
N SER A 134 11.69 5.62 6.10
CA SER A 134 13.03 5.70 6.70
C SER A 134 13.87 6.82 6.09
N GLN A 135 13.77 7.03 4.77
CA GLN A 135 14.47 8.12 4.10
C GLN A 135 13.95 9.51 4.50
N LEU A 136 12.71 9.62 4.95
CA LEU A 136 12.14 10.85 5.51
C LEU A 136 12.46 11.06 7.00
N GLY A 137 13.24 10.16 7.61
CA GLY A 137 13.62 10.26 9.02
C GLY A 137 12.57 9.71 9.99
N CYS A 138 11.53 9.05 9.50
CA CYS A 138 10.57 8.34 10.33
C CYS A 138 11.20 7.06 10.92
N ARG A 139 10.96 6.78 12.20
CA ARG A 139 11.35 5.51 12.82
C ARG A 139 10.43 4.40 12.31
N VAL A 140 11.00 3.44 11.60
CA VAL A 140 10.26 2.36 10.95
C VAL A 140 10.57 1.02 11.61
N THR A 141 9.53 0.27 12.00
CA THR A 141 9.62 -1.15 12.36
C THR A 141 8.83 -1.95 11.31
N LEU A 142 9.51 -2.82 10.57
CA LEU A 142 8.93 -3.72 9.56
C LEU A 142 8.80 -5.12 10.13
N VAL A 143 7.57 -5.63 10.23
CA VAL A 143 7.23 -6.94 10.80
C VAL A 143 6.79 -7.88 9.69
N GLU A 144 7.47 -9.04 9.56
CA GLU A 144 7.18 -10.07 8.56
C GLU A 144 7.03 -11.45 9.23
N GLY A 145 5.92 -12.12 8.98
CA GLY A 145 5.62 -13.46 9.51
C GLY A 145 6.52 -14.55 8.92
N MET A 146 6.95 -14.38 7.68
CA MET A 146 7.84 -15.32 7.00
C MET A 146 9.31 -15.10 7.42
N ALA A 147 10.16 -16.07 7.09
CA ALA A 147 11.58 -16.02 7.47
C ALA A 147 12.40 -14.95 6.73
N ASN A 148 11.93 -14.49 5.58
CA ASN A 148 12.62 -13.50 4.75
C ASN A 148 11.63 -12.45 4.24
N LEU A 149 12.11 -11.25 3.96
CA LEU A 149 11.37 -10.27 3.17
C LEU A 149 11.16 -10.78 1.75
N LEU A 150 10.15 -10.24 1.06
CA LEU A 150 9.80 -10.60 -0.32
C LEU A 150 9.68 -12.12 -0.50
N PRO A 151 8.82 -12.82 0.25
CA PRO A 151 8.80 -14.29 0.29
C PRO A 151 8.46 -14.95 -1.05
N GLN A 152 7.99 -14.19 -2.03
CA GLN A 152 7.69 -14.64 -3.39
C GLN A 152 8.88 -14.53 -4.35
N LEU A 153 10.00 -13.94 -3.91
CA LEU A 153 11.23 -13.79 -4.68
C LEU A 153 12.33 -14.70 -4.14
N ASP A 154 13.46 -14.71 -4.84
CA ASP A 154 14.64 -15.44 -4.38
C ASP A 154 15.05 -15.00 -2.98
N ARG A 155 15.34 -15.98 -2.13
CA ARG A 155 15.70 -15.77 -0.73
C ARG A 155 16.86 -14.77 -0.56
N GLU A 156 17.82 -14.80 -1.47
CA GLU A 156 19.00 -13.92 -1.43
C GLU A 156 18.58 -12.45 -1.60
N LEU A 157 17.62 -12.15 -2.47
CA LEU A 157 17.09 -10.80 -2.66
C LEU A 157 16.46 -10.26 -1.38
N GLY A 158 15.61 -11.07 -0.74
CA GLY A 158 14.96 -10.68 0.53
C GLY A 158 15.97 -10.47 1.67
N GLN A 159 17.00 -11.30 1.75
CA GLN A 159 18.06 -11.17 2.75
C GLN A 159 18.90 -9.92 2.53
N ASN A 160 19.31 -9.65 1.29
CA ASN A 160 20.07 -8.45 0.95
C ASN A 160 19.27 -7.18 1.21
N LEU A 161 18.01 -7.15 0.83
CA LEU A 161 17.14 -6.01 1.11
C LEU A 161 16.96 -5.77 2.61
N ALA A 162 16.79 -6.82 3.40
CA ALA A 162 16.70 -6.70 4.85
C ALA A 162 17.97 -6.06 5.46
N GLN A 163 19.15 -6.41 4.93
CA GLN A 163 20.41 -5.81 5.37
C GLN A 163 20.51 -4.34 4.98
N ILE A 164 20.06 -3.97 3.77
CA ILE A 164 20.04 -2.58 3.29
C ILE A 164 19.12 -1.75 4.17
N LEU A 165 17.88 -2.20 4.40
CA LEU A 165 16.92 -1.51 5.25
C LEU A 165 17.43 -1.34 6.68
N LYS A 166 18.06 -2.36 7.27
CA LYS A 166 18.70 -2.26 8.60
C LYS A 166 19.81 -1.21 8.64
N LYS A 167 20.64 -1.13 7.60
CA LYS A 167 21.67 -0.08 7.49
C LYS A 167 21.06 1.33 7.39
N GLN A 168 19.85 1.44 6.85
CA GLN A 168 19.06 2.68 6.79
C GLN A 168 18.31 2.99 8.09
N GLY A 169 18.48 2.19 9.14
CA GLY A 169 17.85 2.41 10.43
C GLY A 169 16.47 1.77 10.60
N VAL A 170 16.01 0.97 9.64
CA VAL A 170 14.75 0.22 9.77
C VAL A 170 14.95 -0.97 10.70
N GLU A 171 14.12 -1.10 11.71
CA GLU A 171 14.02 -2.32 12.50
C GLU A 171 13.26 -3.38 11.71
N VAL A 172 13.95 -4.48 11.33
CA VAL A 172 13.34 -5.56 10.54
C VAL A 172 13.21 -6.81 11.40
N LEU A 173 11.96 -7.23 11.66
CA LEU A 173 11.57 -8.40 12.42
C LEU A 173 10.96 -9.43 11.46
N THR A 174 11.70 -10.48 11.15
CA THR A 174 11.23 -11.63 10.35
C THR A 174 10.91 -12.81 11.26
N SER A 175 10.13 -13.79 10.77
CA SER A 175 9.55 -14.88 11.60
C SER A 175 8.82 -14.30 12.81
N ALA A 176 8.10 -13.21 12.62
CA ALA A 176 7.43 -12.46 13.65
C ALA A 176 5.92 -12.37 13.31
N MET A 177 5.11 -13.12 14.04
CA MET A 177 3.68 -13.24 13.79
C MET A 177 2.91 -12.24 14.64
N VAL A 178 2.23 -11.30 14.00
CA VAL A 178 1.37 -10.32 14.68
C VAL A 178 0.15 -11.02 15.28
N GLN A 179 -0.12 -10.71 16.54
CA GLN A 179 -1.24 -11.27 17.32
C GLN A 179 -2.38 -10.25 17.47
N SER A 180 -2.05 -9.00 17.75
CA SER A 180 -3.04 -7.92 17.90
C SER A 180 -2.40 -6.54 17.72
N VAL A 181 -3.28 -5.55 17.51
CA VAL A 181 -2.95 -4.12 17.61
C VAL A 181 -3.80 -3.52 18.71
N GLU A 182 -3.22 -2.72 19.56
CA GLU A 182 -3.88 -2.10 20.71
C GLU A 182 -3.64 -0.59 20.72
N GLN A 183 -4.66 0.18 21.12
CA GLN A 183 -4.50 1.62 21.34
C GLN A 183 -3.81 1.85 22.70
N THR A 184 -2.81 2.72 22.71
CA THR A 184 -2.09 3.13 23.93
C THR A 184 -2.06 4.65 24.06
N ALA A 185 -1.64 5.17 25.20
CA ALA A 185 -1.46 6.61 25.40
C ALA A 185 -0.40 7.22 24.45
N GLY A 186 0.56 6.42 23.97
CA GLY A 186 1.65 6.85 23.10
C GLY A 186 1.47 6.48 21.63
N GLY A 187 0.29 6.01 21.20
CA GLY A 187 0.02 5.57 19.84
C GLY A 187 -0.52 4.15 19.77
N LEU A 188 -0.10 3.40 18.77
CA LEU A 188 -0.50 2.01 18.55
C LEU A 188 0.61 1.06 18.98
N CYS A 189 0.23 -0.01 19.69
CA CYS A 189 1.10 -1.10 20.11
C CYS A 189 0.75 -2.36 19.32
N VAL A 190 1.70 -2.89 18.58
CA VAL A 190 1.57 -4.15 17.85
C VAL A 190 2.18 -5.25 18.70
N ARG A 191 1.36 -6.20 19.15
CA ARG A 191 1.82 -7.41 19.83
C ARG A 191 2.13 -8.49 18.82
N LEU A 192 3.25 -9.15 18.98
CA LEU A 192 3.72 -10.17 18.07
C LEU A 192 4.46 -11.28 18.82
N GLU A 193 4.54 -12.43 18.21
CA GLU A 193 5.37 -13.54 18.65
C GLU A 193 6.52 -13.74 17.68
N GLN A 194 7.75 -13.83 18.22
CA GLN A 194 8.94 -14.15 17.45
C GLN A 194 9.75 -15.22 18.16
N LYS A 195 9.94 -16.36 17.49
CA LYS A 195 10.70 -17.51 18.04
C LYS A 195 10.21 -17.97 19.42
N GLY A 196 8.89 -18.01 19.63
CA GLY A 196 8.25 -18.42 20.89
C GLY A 196 8.33 -17.37 22.01
N LYS A 197 8.73 -16.14 21.69
CA LYS A 197 8.75 -15.01 22.63
C LYS A 197 7.75 -13.95 22.22
N GLU A 198 6.97 -13.50 23.18
CA GLU A 198 6.11 -12.34 23.00
C GLU A 198 6.95 -11.06 22.97
N LEU A 199 6.67 -10.23 22.00
CA LEU A 199 7.27 -8.92 21.80
C LEU A 199 6.16 -7.89 21.55
N ALA A 200 6.49 -6.62 21.80
CA ALA A 200 5.63 -5.50 21.49
C ALA A 200 6.44 -4.39 20.85
N VAL A 201 5.91 -3.85 19.75
CA VAL A 201 6.50 -2.68 19.07
C VAL A 201 5.46 -1.58 18.98
N THR A 202 5.90 -0.33 19.05
CA THR A 202 4.99 0.81 19.09
C THR A 202 5.26 1.78 17.94
N GLY A 203 4.20 2.36 17.43
CA GLY A 203 4.27 3.41 16.42
C GLY A 203 3.10 4.38 16.53
N GLU A 204 3.28 5.57 16.00
CA GLU A 204 2.21 6.55 15.85
C GLU A 204 1.13 6.05 14.89
N ARG A 205 1.56 5.31 13.87
CA ARG A 205 0.70 4.69 12.86
C ARG A 205 1.09 3.23 12.62
N VAL A 206 0.14 2.47 12.11
CA VAL A 206 0.37 1.09 11.67
C VAL A 206 -0.10 0.97 10.21
N LEU A 207 0.76 0.46 9.34
CA LEU A 207 0.42 0.10 7.96
C LEU A 207 0.20 -1.40 7.86
N CYS A 208 -1.00 -1.82 7.47
CA CYS A 208 -1.31 -3.20 7.13
C CYS A 208 -1.00 -3.43 5.63
N ALA A 209 0.11 -4.11 5.34
CA ALA A 209 0.61 -4.39 3.99
C ALA A 209 0.78 -5.90 3.74
N ILE A 210 -0.16 -6.72 4.25
CA ILE A 210 -0.08 -8.20 4.25
C ILE A 210 -0.39 -8.78 2.86
N GLY A 211 -1.01 -8.01 1.98
CA GLY A 211 -1.27 -8.41 0.60
C GLY A 211 -2.54 -7.82 0.02
N ARG A 212 -2.82 -8.23 -1.21
CA ARG A 212 -4.01 -7.81 -1.97
C ARG A 212 -4.72 -9.04 -2.52
N ARG A 213 -6.04 -8.97 -2.67
CA ARG A 213 -6.85 -9.98 -3.36
C ARG A 213 -7.48 -9.38 -4.61
N ALA A 214 -7.74 -10.20 -5.62
CA ALA A 214 -8.49 -9.78 -6.78
C ALA A 214 -9.86 -9.23 -6.35
N TYR A 215 -10.29 -8.15 -7.00
CA TYR A 215 -11.60 -7.54 -6.77
C TYR A 215 -12.57 -7.99 -7.86
N PHE A 216 -13.59 -8.74 -7.48
CA PHE A 216 -14.65 -9.20 -8.35
C PHE A 216 -16.02 -9.22 -7.64
N ASP A 217 -16.13 -8.51 -6.51
CA ASP A 217 -17.37 -8.42 -5.75
C ASP A 217 -18.44 -7.71 -6.62
N GLY A 218 -19.57 -8.37 -6.85
CA GLY A 218 -20.65 -7.86 -7.72
C GLY A 218 -20.39 -7.91 -9.23
N LEU A 219 -19.22 -8.43 -9.66
CA LEU A 219 -18.89 -8.52 -11.09
C LEU A 219 -19.78 -9.53 -11.84
N PHE A 220 -20.18 -10.61 -11.18
CA PHE A 220 -21.07 -11.64 -11.76
C PHE A 220 -22.48 -11.47 -11.22
N ALA A 221 -23.49 -11.65 -12.09
CA ALA A 221 -24.86 -11.74 -11.64
C ALA A 221 -25.02 -12.92 -10.66
N ALA A 222 -25.86 -12.76 -9.66
CA ALA A 222 -26.25 -13.89 -8.81
C ALA A 222 -27.09 -14.87 -9.65
N ASP A 223 -26.80 -16.18 -9.49
CA ASP A 223 -27.60 -17.26 -10.09
C ASP A 223 -29.04 -17.28 -9.53
#